data_39a443bb8f5dfcb7070576dcd326975a
#
_entry.id   39a443bb8f5dfcb7070576dcd326975a
#
_cell.length_a   1.000
_cell.length_b   1.000
_cell.length_c   1.000
_cell.angle_alpha   90.00
_cell.angle_beta   90.00
_cell.angle_gamma   90.00
#
_symmetry.space_group_name_H-M   'P 1'
#
loop_
_entity.id
_entity.type
_entity.pdbx_description
1 polymer ?
#
loop_
_entity_poly.entity_id
_entity_poly.type
_entity_poly.pdbx_seq_one_letter_code
_entity_poly.pdbx_strand_id
1 'polypeptide(L)'
;MGGIFRVYEEVSVNGQKGGSMSEKRQGEKNFTKKKSFPKSAAIAIFWGLGLLLAAVLILHHNPLADQVTERMKKVSGCVLSAFTCTIFTIYYDRIVTIPIELFQSRGLIWKLAKNDFKKRYAGSYLGIVWALAQPVVTVLMYWIVFDKVFQARVEFVAADGVAPPYVLYLMAGLVPWFYFSEAISQGTMALVEYSYLVKKVVFNISILPIIKVIAATFIHIFFVGILLVVAVCYGYTPTVYTVQILYYSICLVFFVLALSYLTSALVVFIRDLQQVISIALQIGMWATPIMWNIKMLPSDNMKTLFKLNPLVYIVNGYRSAIFEEEWFWEHFYSSTYFWIFTISMFCIGTLVFRRLRSHFADVL
;
A
#
# COMPACT_ATOMS: atom_id res chain seq x y z
N MET A 1 -28.21 7.20 3.71
CA MET A 1 -27.88 8.64 3.86
C MET A 1 -27.95 9.15 5.30
N GLY A 2 -28.89 8.67 6.16
CA GLY A 2 -29.07 9.17 7.53
C GLY A 2 -27.93 8.98 8.54
N GLY A 3 -27.08 7.96 8.40
CA GLY A 3 -26.03 7.66 9.39
C GLY A 3 -24.79 8.59 9.36
N ILE A 4 -24.45 9.14 8.19
CA ILE A 4 -23.31 10.09 8.08
C ILE A 4 -23.73 11.48 8.61
N PHE A 5 -24.99 11.85 8.44
CA PHE A 5 -25.53 13.11 8.97
C PHE A 5 -25.50 13.12 10.50
N ARG A 6 -25.89 12.04 11.18
CA ARG A 6 -25.83 11.97 12.66
C ARG A 6 -24.43 12.08 13.24
N VAL A 7 -23.44 11.44 12.62
CA VAL A 7 -22.05 11.52 13.09
C VAL A 7 -21.49 12.94 12.89
N TYR A 8 -21.99 13.67 11.88
CA TYR A 8 -21.60 15.06 11.63
C TYR A 8 -22.32 16.05 12.56
N GLU A 9 -23.57 15.83 12.90
CA GLU A 9 -24.28 16.64 13.88
C GLU A 9 -23.66 16.53 15.27
N GLU A 10 -23.29 15.33 15.73
CA GLU A 10 -22.60 15.16 17.03
C GLU A 10 -21.23 15.83 17.08
N VAL A 11 -20.48 15.88 15.98
CA VAL A 11 -19.19 16.58 15.92
C VAL A 11 -19.36 18.09 15.74
N SER A 12 -20.43 18.53 15.04
CA SER A 12 -20.74 19.95 14.81
C SER A 12 -21.35 20.61 16.05
N VAL A 13 -22.21 19.92 16.80
CA VAL A 13 -22.90 20.47 17.99
C VAL A 13 -21.94 20.65 19.18
N ASN A 14 -20.89 19.82 19.31
CA ASN A 14 -19.86 20.03 20.31
C ASN A 14 -18.84 21.14 19.96
N GLY A 15 -18.90 21.69 18.74
CA GLY A 15 -18.01 22.78 18.26
C GLY A 15 -18.68 24.17 18.24
N GLN A 16 -19.97 24.28 18.46
CA GLN A 16 -20.73 25.56 18.42
C GLN A 16 -21.16 26.04 19.81
N LYS A 17 -20.22 26.34 20.68
CA LYS A 17 -20.45 27.31 21.76
C LYS A 17 -19.73 28.61 21.41
N GLY A 18 -20.52 29.59 21.11
CA GLY A 18 -20.35 31.01 20.86
C GLY A 18 -18.95 31.62 21.03
N GLY A 19 -18.31 31.97 19.94
CA GLY A 19 -17.20 32.89 19.89
C GLY A 19 -17.29 33.79 18.67
N SER A 20 -16.89 35.05 18.78
CA SER A 20 -16.92 36.05 17.72
C SER A 20 -15.98 35.66 16.54
N MET A 21 -16.22 36.28 15.36
CA MET A 21 -15.39 35.99 14.15
C MET A 21 -13.89 36.26 14.34
N SER A 22 -13.50 37.11 15.27
CA SER A 22 -12.13 37.41 15.65
C SER A 22 -11.49 36.28 16.48
N GLU A 23 -12.27 35.64 17.36
CA GLU A 23 -11.82 34.49 18.16
C GLU A 23 -11.69 33.23 17.27
N LYS A 24 -12.52 33.07 16.24
CA LYS A 24 -12.38 31.98 15.25
C LYS A 24 -11.07 32.10 14.46
N ARG A 25 -10.67 33.31 14.04
CA ARG A 25 -9.38 33.53 13.36
C ARG A 25 -8.17 33.39 14.28
N GLN A 26 -8.31 33.71 15.56
CA GLN A 26 -7.28 33.44 16.55
C GLN A 26 -7.20 31.98 16.97
N GLY A 27 -8.34 31.28 17.02
CA GLY A 27 -8.42 29.83 17.20
C GLY A 27 -7.75 29.05 16.07
N GLU A 28 -7.96 29.44 14.82
CA GLU A 28 -7.25 28.84 13.66
C GLU A 28 -5.74 29.09 13.70
N LYS A 29 -5.29 30.28 14.10
CA LYS A 29 -3.85 30.58 14.28
C LYS A 29 -3.22 29.86 15.47
N ASN A 30 -3.97 29.57 16.52
CA ASN A 30 -3.51 28.81 17.69
C ASN A 30 -3.54 27.29 17.46
N PHE A 31 -4.41 26.77 16.56
CA PHE A 31 -4.41 25.36 16.17
C PHE A 31 -3.13 24.95 15.39
N THR A 32 -2.52 25.91 14.69
CA THR A 32 -1.25 25.68 13.94
C THR A 32 0.00 25.77 14.82
N LYS A 33 -0.10 26.21 16.09
CA LYS A 33 1.03 26.40 17.00
C LYS A 33 1.27 25.25 18.00
N LYS A 34 0.66 24.08 17.80
CA LYS A 34 0.99 22.89 18.62
C LYS A 34 2.32 22.33 18.13
N LYS A 35 3.37 22.44 18.96
CA LYS A 35 4.75 21.92 18.84
C LYS A 35 4.97 21.06 17.56
N SER A 36 5.16 21.70 16.43
CA SER A 36 5.68 21.03 15.24
C SER A 36 7.15 20.73 15.51
N PHE A 37 7.55 19.50 15.28
CA PHE A 37 8.94 19.10 15.28
C PHE A 37 9.73 20.10 14.43
N PRO A 38 10.88 20.64 14.88
CA PRO A 38 11.57 21.68 14.13
C PRO A 38 11.93 21.17 12.73
N LYS A 39 11.58 21.95 11.71
CA LYS A 39 11.77 21.60 10.30
C LYS A 39 13.20 21.15 10.00
N SER A 40 14.18 21.88 10.54
CA SER A 40 15.60 21.54 10.38
C SER A 40 15.97 20.18 10.96
N ALA A 41 15.42 19.82 12.13
CA ALA A 41 15.67 18.52 12.75
C ALA A 41 15.02 17.37 11.94
N ALA A 42 13.80 17.56 11.44
CA ALA A 42 13.15 16.55 10.60
C ALA A 42 13.91 16.31 9.29
N ILE A 43 14.37 17.39 8.63
CA ILE A 43 15.17 17.29 7.41
C ILE A 43 16.52 16.61 7.72
N ALA A 44 17.19 17.00 8.82
CA ALA A 44 18.46 16.40 9.23
C ALA A 44 18.32 14.91 9.53
N ILE A 45 17.26 14.50 10.23
CA ILE A 45 16.96 13.08 10.48
C ILE A 45 16.74 12.32 9.16
N PHE A 46 15.97 12.88 8.24
CA PHE A 46 15.67 12.25 6.96
C PHE A 46 16.92 12.08 6.09
N TRP A 47 17.80 13.09 6.05
CA TRP A 47 19.10 12.99 5.40
C TRP A 47 20.03 12.02 6.12
N GLY A 48 20.04 12.03 7.45
CA GLY A 48 20.80 11.05 8.24
C GLY A 48 20.42 9.61 7.92
N LEU A 49 19.12 9.32 7.84
CA LEU A 49 18.62 8.01 7.44
C LEU A 49 18.98 7.68 5.97
N GLY A 50 18.87 8.64 5.06
CA GLY A 50 19.24 8.47 3.66
C GLY A 50 20.76 8.20 3.47
N LEU A 51 21.62 8.92 4.20
CA LEU A 51 23.06 8.72 4.20
C LEU A 51 23.45 7.38 4.83
N LEU A 52 22.83 7.01 5.95
CA LEU A 52 23.03 5.71 6.59
C LEU A 52 22.67 4.57 5.63
N LEU A 53 21.53 4.68 4.96
CA LEU A 53 21.08 3.71 3.97
C LEU A 53 22.03 3.64 2.77
N ALA A 54 22.52 4.78 2.26
CA ALA A 54 23.50 4.83 1.19
C ALA A 54 24.84 4.21 1.63
N ALA A 55 25.31 4.47 2.86
CA ALA A 55 26.49 3.87 3.42
C ALA A 55 26.38 2.34 3.52
N VAL A 56 25.24 1.84 4.03
CA VAL A 56 24.99 0.40 4.11
C VAL A 56 24.92 -0.22 2.72
N LEU A 57 24.28 0.44 1.72
CA LEU A 57 24.26 -0.03 0.33
C LEU A 57 25.67 -0.16 -0.27
N ILE A 58 26.55 0.80 0.01
CA ILE A 58 27.93 0.80 -0.52
C ILE A 58 28.79 -0.28 0.17
N LEU A 59 28.66 -0.38 1.50
CA LEU A 59 29.46 -1.31 2.30
C LEU A 59 29.01 -2.77 2.17
N HIS A 60 27.71 -2.99 1.94
CA HIS A 60 27.19 -4.35 1.75
C HIS A 60 27.76 -4.94 0.46
N HIS A 61 28.44 -6.08 0.56
CA HIS A 61 29.00 -6.81 -0.56
C HIS A 61 28.42 -8.22 -0.62
N ASN A 62 27.88 -8.57 -1.80
CA ASN A 62 27.41 -9.94 -2.04
C ASN A 62 28.44 -10.67 -2.92
N PRO A 63 29.23 -11.62 -2.36
CA PRO A 63 30.30 -12.32 -3.11
C PRO A 63 29.75 -13.20 -4.23
N LEU A 64 28.45 -13.52 -4.25
CA LEU A 64 27.80 -14.37 -5.27
C LEU A 64 27.19 -13.55 -6.42
N ALA A 65 27.18 -12.21 -6.32
CA ALA A 65 26.60 -11.36 -7.35
C ALA A 65 27.63 -10.96 -8.40
N ASP A 66 27.17 -10.86 -9.66
CA ASP A 66 27.97 -10.25 -10.73
C ASP A 66 28.33 -8.79 -10.38
N GLN A 67 29.59 -8.43 -10.47
CA GLN A 67 30.14 -7.12 -10.07
C GLN A 67 29.46 -5.95 -10.78
N VAL A 68 29.11 -6.10 -12.07
CA VAL A 68 28.44 -5.05 -12.85
C VAL A 68 27.02 -4.84 -12.33
N THR A 69 26.29 -5.92 -12.11
CA THR A 69 24.92 -5.89 -11.59
C THR A 69 24.87 -5.34 -10.16
N GLU A 70 25.84 -5.71 -9.31
CA GLU A 70 25.94 -5.19 -7.95
C GLU A 70 26.23 -3.68 -7.95
N ARG A 71 27.18 -3.23 -8.77
CA ARG A 71 27.50 -1.80 -8.93
C ARG A 71 26.29 -1.00 -9.42
N MET A 72 25.57 -1.50 -10.41
CA MET A 72 24.35 -0.84 -10.91
C MET A 72 23.30 -0.70 -9.82
N LYS A 73 23.05 -1.74 -9.01
CA LYS A 73 22.10 -1.69 -7.89
C LYS A 73 22.53 -0.67 -6.83
N LYS A 74 23.81 -0.62 -6.48
CA LYS A 74 24.35 0.36 -5.52
C LYS A 74 24.18 1.79 -6.03
N VAL A 75 24.58 2.05 -7.27
CA VAL A 75 24.46 3.39 -7.87
C VAL A 75 23.02 3.82 -7.99
N SER A 76 22.13 2.98 -8.53
CA SER A 76 20.71 3.30 -8.67
C SER A 76 20.03 3.53 -7.33
N GLY A 77 20.34 2.72 -6.29
CA GLY A 77 19.83 2.90 -4.95
C GLY A 77 20.29 4.23 -4.31
N CYS A 78 21.57 4.59 -4.45
CA CYS A 78 22.08 5.87 -3.95
C CYS A 78 21.46 7.07 -4.69
N VAL A 79 21.34 7.01 -6.01
CA VAL A 79 20.69 8.07 -6.81
C VAL A 79 19.23 8.25 -6.42
N LEU A 80 18.48 7.16 -6.31
CA LEU A 80 17.07 7.22 -5.93
C LEU A 80 16.89 7.74 -4.49
N SER A 81 17.78 7.33 -3.55
CA SER A 81 17.79 7.84 -2.17
C SER A 81 18.06 9.34 -2.14
N ALA A 82 19.09 9.81 -2.85
CA ALA A 82 19.43 11.22 -2.93
C ALA A 82 18.29 12.05 -3.56
N PHE A 83 17.67 11.54 -4.62
CA PHE A 83 16.50 12.16 -5.25
C PHE A 83 15.33 12.31 -4.27
N THR A 84 15.03 11.25 -3.50
CA THR A 84 13.96 11.26 -2.50
C THR A 84 14.26 12.26 -1.38
N CYS A 85 15.49 12.30 -0.87
CA CYS A 85 15.91 13.28 0.15
C CYS A 85 15.82 14.72 -0.36
N THR A 86 16.18 14.96 -1.60
CA THR A 86 16.11 16.29 -2.24
C THR A 86 14.65 16.75 -2.38
N ILE A 87 13.76 15.89 -2.91
CA ILE A 87 12.33 16.19 -3.01
C ILE A 87 11.75 16.48 -1.63
N PHE A 88 12.04 15.65 -0.64
CA PHE A 88 11.57 15.85 0.73
C PHE A 88 12.02 17.19 1.31
N THR A 89 13.28 17.58 1.09
CA THR A 89 13.83 18.85 1.59
C THR A 89 13.16 20.06 0.95
N ILE A 90 13.03 20.04 -0.39
CA ILE A 90 12.44 21.16 -1.14
C ILE A 90 10.95 21.33 -0.79
N TYR A 91 10.24 20.23 -0.65
CA TYR A 91 8.77 20.23 -0.48
C TYR A 91 8.32 19.78 0.91
N TYR A 92 9.18 19.87 1.94
CA TYR A 92 8.92 19.43 3.31
C TYR A 92 7.53 19.83 3.82
N ASP A 93 7.20 21.13 3.76
CA ASP A 93 5.95 21.65 4.32
C ASP A 93 4.70 21.10 3.59
N ARG A 94 4.86 20.68 2.34
CA ARG A 94 3.77 20.08 1.57
C ARG A 94 3.64 18.58 1.84
N ILE A 95 4.75 17.86 1.95
CA ILE A 95 4.77 16.42 2.14
C ILE A 95 4.30 16.05 3.55
N VAL A 96 4.82 16.73 4.58
CA VAL A 96 4.55 16.40 5.99
C VAL A 96 3.13 16.77 6.42
N THR A 97 2.45 17.65 5.70
CA THR A 97 1.08 18.05 6.05
C THR A 97 0.10 16.88 5.98
N ILE A 98 0.16 16.03 4.94
CA ILE A 98 -0.77 14.90 4.81
C ILE A 98 -0.63 13.91 5.97
N PRO A 99 0.55 13.37 6.32
CA PRO A 99 0.72 12.53 7.50
C PRO A 99 0.19 13.16 8.80
N ILE A 100 0.42 14.45 9.00
CA ILE A 100 -0.10 15.17 10.18
C ILE A 100 -1.63 15.23 10.16
N GLU A 101 -2.24 15.59 9.04
CA GLU A 101 -3.70 15.63 8.86
C GLU A 101 -4.31 14.24 9.11
N LEU A 102 -3.69 13.17 8.63
CA LEU A 102 -4.13 11.79 8.85
C LEU A 102 -4.06 11.41 10.32
N PHE A 103 -2.95 11.71 10.99
CA PHE A 103 -2.79 11.40 12.41
C PHE A 103 -3.79 12.15 13.30
N GLN A 104 -4.04 13.41 13.00
CA GLN A 104 -5.03 14.24 13.73
C GLN A 104 -6.45 13.72 13.49
N SER A 105 -6.74 13.21 12.29
CA SER A 105 -8.07 12.73 11.89
C SER A 105 -8.26 11.23 12.11
N ARG A 106 -7.35 10.53 12.80
CA ARG A 106 -7.36 9.06 12.94
C ARG A 106 -8.68 8.47 13.42
N GLY A 107 -9.33 9.12 14.39
CA GLY A 107 -10.64 8.66 14.90
C GLY A 107 -11.76 8.79 13.87
N LEU A 108 -11.76 9.87 13.09
CA LEU A 108 -12.70 10.07 11.99
C LEU A 108 -12.45 9.08 10.85
N ILE A 109 -11.18 8.88 10.47
CA ILE A 109 -10.77 7.91 9.44
C ILE A 109 -11.29 6.51 9.80
N TRP A 110 -11.08 6.06 11.04
CA TRP A 110 -11.54 4.74 11.49
C TRP A 110 -13.05 4.58 11.43
N LYS A 111 -13.81 5.59 11.91
CA LYS A 111 -15.27 5.59 11.86
C LYS A 111 -15.79 5.56 10.42
N LEU A 112 -15.20 6.37 9.54
CA LEU A 112 -15.59 6.42 8.13
C LEU A 112 -15.21 5.15 7.37
N ALA A 113 -14.03 4.59 7.58
CA ALA A 113 -13.61 3.34 6.96
C ALA A 113 -14.51 2.16 7.36
N LYS A 114 -14.85 2.05 8.65
CA LYS A 114 -15.80 1.04 9.14
C LYS A 114 -17.21 1.22 8.53
N ASN A 115 -17.64 2.45 8.37
CA ASN A 115 -18.92 2.75 7.74
C ASN A 115 -18.92 2.49 6.23
N ASP A 116 -17.83 2.84 5.53
CA ASP A 116 -17.62 2.56 4.11
C ASP A 116 -17.67 1.04 3.84
N PHE A 117 -16.95 0.27 4.66
CA PHE A 117 -16.97 -1.19 4.62
C PHE A 117 -18.37 -1.76 4.80
N LYS A 118 -19.11 -1.30 5.83
CA LYS A 118 -20.49 -1.75 6.08
C LYS A 118 -21.43 -1.41 4.93
N LYS A 119 -21.33 -0.21 4.36
CA LYS A 119 -22.21 0.25 3.28
C LYS A 119 -22.01 -0.53 1.99
N ARG A 120 -20.79 -0.99 1.71
CA ARG A 120 -20.49 -1.76 0.50
C ARG A 120 -21.33 -3.03 0.38
N TYR A 121 -21.63 -3.65 1.51
CA TYR A 121 -22.40 -4.90 1.58
C TYR A 121 -23.82 -4.72 2.14
N ALA A 122 -24.20 -3.49 2.45
CA ALA A 122 -25.53 -3.18 2.95
C ALA A 122 -26.58 -3.36 1.82
N GLY A 123 -27.64 -4.07 2.10
CA GLY A 123 -28.73 -4.33 1.13
C GLY A 123 -28.53 -5.56 0.23
N SER A 124 -27.39 -6.26 0.36
CA SER A 124 -27.20 -7.54 -0.31
C SER A 124 -27.66 -8.72 0.56
N TYR A 125 -28.32 -9.71 -0.04
CA TYR A 125 -28.81 -10.90 0.65
C TYR A 125 -27.70 -11.70 1.34
N LEU A 126 -26.55 -11.86 0.69
CA LEU A 126 -25.39 -12.56 1.23
C LEU A 126 -24.40 -11.63 1.96
N GLY A 127 -24.64 -10.33 1.93
CA GLY A 127 -23.79 -9.36 2.63
C GLY A 127 -22.31 -9.47 2.28
N ILE A 128 -21.48 -9.57 3.30
CA ILE A 128 -20.01 -9.64 3.17
C ILE A 128 -19.50 -10.91 2.45
N VAL A 129 -20.32 -11.95 2.35
CA VAL A 129 -19.93 -13.20 1.67
C VAL A 129 -19.59 -12.94 0.19
N TRP A 130 -20.22 -11.96 -0.44
CA TRP A 130 -19.88 -11.56 -1.82
C TRP A 130 -18.45 -11.03 -1.97
N ALA A 131 -17.90 -10.41 -0.92
CA ALA A 131 -16.51 -9.96 -0.95
C ALA A 131 -15.53 -11.13 -1.09
N LEU A 132 -15.92 -12.29 -0.61
CA LEU A 132 -15.10 -13.50 -0.57
C LEU A 132 -15.34 -14.39 -1.79
N ALA A 133 -16.53 -14.32 -2.38
CA ALA A 133 -16.93 -15.23 -3.46
C ALA A 133 -15.99 -15.15 -4.66
N GLN A 134 -15.71 -13.95 -5.18
CA GLN A 134 -14.85 -13.78 -6.34
C GLN A 134 -13.40 -14.25 -6.10
N PRO A 135 -12.69 -13.84 -5.03
CA PRO A 135 -11.35 -14.34 -4.74
C PRO A 135 -11.30 -15.85 -4.49
N VAL A 136 -12.28 -16.41 -3.77
CA VAL A 136 -12.35 -17.86 -3.50
C VAL A 136 -12.52 -18.64 -4.82
N VAL A 137 -13.45 -18.22 -5.67
CA VAL A 137 -13.66 -18.84 -6.99
C VAL A 137 -12.38 -18.74 -7.83
N THR A 138 -11.70 -17.60 -7.82
CA THR A 138 -10.43 -17.40 -8.55
C THR A 138 -9.35 -18.38 -8.07
N VAL A 139 -9.16 -18.50 -6.75
CA VAL A 139 -8.20 -19.46 -6.17
C VAL A 139 -8.56 -20.90 -6.56
N LEU A 140 -9.84 -21.29 -6.45
CA LEU A 140 -10.31 -22.62 -6.81
C LEU A 140 -10.09 -22.92 -8.29
N MET A 141 -10.41 -21.98 -9.19
CA MET A 141 -10.19 -22.16 -10.62
C MET A 141 -8.71 -22.32 -10.96
N TYR A 142 -7.85 -21.48 -10.40
CA TYR A 142 -6.41 -21.60 -10.61
C TYR A 142 -5.85 -22.90 -10.00
N TRP A 143 -6.32 -23.30 -8.83
CA TRP A 143 -5.94 -24.57 -8.24
C TRP A 143 -6.31 -25.74 -9.15
N ILE A 144 -7.55 -25.80 -9.64
CA ILE A 144 -8.00 -26.87 -10.57
C ILE A 144 -7.13 -26.87 -11.83
N VAL A 145 -6.96 -25.71 -12.47
CA VAL A 145 -6.24 -25.61 -13.74
C VAL A 145 -4.76 -25.95 -13.59
N PHE A 146 -4.08 -25.31 -12.65
CA PHE A 146 -2.62 -25.45 -12.53
C PHE A 146 -2.22 -26.72 -11.78
N ASP A 147 -2.94 -27.12 -10.71
CA ASP A 147 -2.58 -28.29 -9.90
C ASP A 147 -3.12 -29.59 -10.52
N LYS A 148 -4.40 -29.61 -10.96
CA LYS A 148 -5.04 -30.85 -11.45
C LYS A 148 -4.89 -31.07 -12.95
N VAL A 149 -5.04 -30.01 -13.79
CA VAL A 149 -4.96 -30.15 -15.23
C VAL A 149 -3.51 -30.10 -15.72
N PHE A 150 -2.76 -29.05 -15.36
CA PHE A 150 -1.37 -28.88 -15.80
C PHE A 150 -0.38 -29.64 -14.94
N GLN A 151 -0.77 -30.12 -13.76
CA GLN A 151 0.13 -30.76 -12.77
C GLN A 151 1.40 -29.92 -12.54
N ALA A 152 1.22 -28.60 -12.48
CA ALA A 152 2.29 -27.65 -12.31
C ALA A 152 3.02 -27.93 -11.01
N ARG A 153 4.33 -28.07 -11.09
CA ARG A 153 5.20 -28.22 -9.92
C ARG A 153 5.85 -26.87 -9.61
N VAL A 154 6.00 -26.59 -8.34
CA VAL A 154 6.69 -25.40 -7.90
C VAL A 154 8.19 -25.68 -7.95
N GLU A 155 8.94 -24.97 -8.80
CA GLU A 155 10.41 -24.96 -8.76
C GLU A 155 10.94 -24.12 -7.58
N PHE A 156 10.41 -24.40 -6.42
CA PHE A 156 10.69 -23.71 -5.18
C PHE A 156 10.79 -24.79 -4.10
N VAL A 157 11.84 -24.73 -3.32
CA VAL A 157 12.09 -25.68 -2.24
C VAL A 157 11.96 -24.91 -0.93
N ALA A 158 11.09 -25.38 -0.05
CA ALA A 158 10.92 -24.82 1.28
C ALA A 158 12.12 -25.17 2.21
N ALA A 159 12.17 -24.61 3.39
CA ALA A 159 13.25 -24.83 4.36
C ALA A 159 13.41 -26.31 4.75
N ASP A 160 12.32 -27.10 4.70
CA ASP A 160 12.30 -28.54 4.93
C ASP A 160 12.85 -29.39 3.77
N GLY A 161 13.27 -28.75 2.68
CA GLY A 161 13.77 -29.44 1.47
C GLY A 161 12.68 -29.98 0.54
N VAL A 162 11.39 -29.72 0.83
CA VAL A 162 10.25 -30.21 0.07
C VAL A 162 9.61 -29.06 -0.73
N ALA A 163 9.13 -29.35 -1.93
CA ALA A 163 8.36 -28.35 -2.70
C ALA A 163 6.96 -28.18 -2.08
N PRO A 164 6.53 -26.97 -1.75
CA PRO A 164 5.22 -26.74 -1.19
C PRO A 164 4.10 -27.09 -2.19
N PRO A 165 2.90 -27.44 -1.71
CA PRO A 165 1.74 -27.62 -2.56
C PRO A 165 1.48 -26.38 -3.41
N TYR A 166 1.23 -26.58 -4.71
CA TYR A 166 1.07 -25.45 -5.64
C TYR A 166 -0.03 -24.47 -5.21
N VAL A 167 -1.14 -25.00 -4.66
CA VAL A 167 -2.25 -24.15 -4.16
C VAL A 167 -1.80 -23.19 -3.07
N LEU A 168 -0.94 -23.63 -2.16
CA LEU A 168 -0.46 -22.79 -1.06
C LEU A 168 0.53 -21.73 -1.55
N TYR A 169 1.44 -22.13 -2.45
CA TYR A 169 2.34 -21.20 -3.15
C TYR A 169 1.57 -20.11 -3.91
N LEU A 170 0.50 -20.50 -4.61
CA LEU A 170 -0.38 -19.62 -5.35
C LEU A 170 -1.13 -18.66 -4.42
N MET A 171 -1.71 -19.17 -3.33
CA MET A 171 -2.45 -18.35 -2.34
C MET A 171 -1.55 -17.32 -1.68
N ALA A 172 -0.31 -17.67 -1.33
CA ALA A 172 0.66 -16.74 -0.77
C ALA A 172 0.96 -15.53 -1.70
N GLY A 173 0.83 -15.73 -3.02
CA GLY A 173 0.94 -14.63 -3.98
C GLY A 173 -0.37 -13.89 -4.26
N LEU A 174 -1.50 -14.62 -4.29
CA LEU A 174 -2.81 -14.03 -4.61
C LEU A 174 -3.38 -13.16 -3.49
N VAL A 175 -3.17 -13.54 -2.23
CA VAL A 175 -3.70 -12.78 -1.08
C VAL A 175 -3.22 -11.32 -1.06
N PRO A 176 -1.92 -11.01 -1.14
CA PRO A 176 -1.47 -9.62 -1.26
C PRO A 176 -1.92 -8.96 -2.57
N TRP A 177 -2.03 -9.70 -3.67
CA TRP A 177 -2.49 -9.18 -4.94
C TRP A 177 -3.96 -8.74 -4.91
N PHE A 178 -4.86 -9.54 -4.34
CA PHE A 178 -6.28 -9.17 -4.20
C PHE A 178 -6.45 -7.88 -3.40
N TYR A 179 -5.69 -7.75 -2.32
CA TYR A 179 -5.70 -6.51 -1.54
C TYR A 179 -5.18 -5.33 -2.36
N PHE A 180 -4.05 -5.50 -3.04
CA PHE A 180 -3.47 -4.44 -3.87
C PHE A 180 -4.45 -3.96 -4.94
N SER A 181 -5.02 -4.87 -5.71
CA SER A 181 -5.92 -4.55 -6.83
C SER A 181 -7.20 -3.88 -6.34
N GLU A 182 -7.79 -4.37 -5.27
CA GLU A 182 -9.00 -3.81 -4.67
C GLU A 182 -8.72 -2.42 -4.06
N ALA A 183 -7.69 -2.30 -3.24
CA ALA A 183 -7.39 -1.08 -2.51
C ALA A 183 -6.93 0.06 -3.43
N ILE A 184 -6.16 -0.23 -4.51
CA ILE A 184 -5.78 0.81 -5.48
C ILE A 184 -6.97 1.26 -6.33
N SER A 185 -7.82 0.35 -6.79
CA SER A 185 -9.02 0.68 -7.56
C SER A 185 -9.96 1.59 -6.74
N GLN A 186 -10.21 1.24 -5.50
CA GLN A 186 -11.06 2.01 -4.61
C GLN A 186 -10.42 3.31 -4.15
N GLY A 187 -9.12 3.28 -3.82
CA GLY A 187 -8.36 4.46 -3.46
C GLY A 187 -8.34 5.50 -4.57
N THR A 188 -8.24 5.07 -5.82
CA THR A 188 -8.32 5.95 -7.00
C THR A 188 -9.67 6.66 -7.07
N MET A 189 -10.78 5.95 -6.90
CA MET A 189 -12.12 6.52 -7.00
C MET A 189 -12.59 7.28 -5.75
N ALA A 190 -11.77 7.34 -4.70
CA ALA A 190 -12.16 7.90 -3.40
C ALA A 190 -12.71 9.32 -3.46
N LEU A 191 -12.10 10.22 -4.23
CA LEU A 191 -12.55 11.61 -4.36
C LEU A 191 -13.86 11.71 -5.16
N VAL A 192 -14.00 10.93 -6.21
CA VAL A 192 -15.18 10.91 -7.08
C VAL A 192 -16.40 10.37 -6.32
N GLU A 193 -16.27 9.27 -5.61
CA GLU A 193 -17.34 8.67 -4.83
C GLU A 193 -17.79 9.55 -3.65
N TYR A 194 -16.86 10.29 -3.06
CA TYR A 194 -17.12 11.23 -1.97
C TYR A 194 -17.20 12.69 -2.43
N SER A 195 -17.57 12.95 -3.70
CA SER A 195 -17.65 14.30 -4.27
C SER A 195 -18.48 15.27 -3.44
N TYR A 196 -19.57 14.79 -2.83
CA TYR A 196 -20.38 15.59 -1.92
C TYR A 196 -19.64 16.08 -0.66
N LEU A 197 -18.62 15.35 -0.18
CA LEU A 197 -17.74 15.78 0.91
C LEU A 197 -16.67 16.75 0.43
N VAL A 198 -16.17 16.54 -0.80
CA VAL A 198 -15.14 17.41 -1.41
C VAL A 198 -15.68 18.83 -1.59
N LYS A 199 -16.97 19.00 -1.91
CA LYS A 199 -17.64 20.30 -2.04
C LYS A 199 -17.90 21.01 -0.71
N LYS A 200 -17.70 20.35 0.44
CA LYS A 200 -17.87 20.97 1.76
C LYS A 200 -16.58 21.64 2.23
N VAL A 201 -16.60 22.95 2.43
CA VAL A 201 -15.44 23.79 2.80
C VAL A 201 -14.73 23.33 4.08
N VAL A 202 -15.45 22.73 5.03
CA VAL A 202 -14.90 22.34 6.34
C VAL A 202 -14.33 20.94 6.38
N PHE A 203 -14.44 20.15 5.29
CA PHE A 203 -14.03 18.76 5.28
C PHE A 203 -12.57 18.59 4.87
N ASN A 204 -11.83 17.77 5.62
CA ASN A 204 -10.45 17.43 5.24
C ASN A 204 -10.43 16.36 4.16
N ILE A 205 -10.27 16.78 2.91
CA ILE A 205 -10.30 15.93 1.71
C ILE A 205 -9.14 14.90 1.70
N SER A 206 -8.03 15.23 2.35
CA SER A 206 -6.83 14.36 2.36
C SER A 206 -7.06 13.00 3.00
N ILE A 207 -8.14 12.86 3.81
CA ILE A 207 -8.44 11.57 4.47
C ILE A 207 -9.21 10.59 3.57
N LEU A 208 -9.73 11.02 2.43
CA LEU A 208 -10.61 10.18 1.60
C LEU A 208 -9.90 8.95 1.00
N PRO A 209 -8.68 9.06 0.43
CA PRO A 209 -7.98 7.89 -0.09
C PRO A 209 -7.67 6.85 1.00
N ILE A 210 -7.20 7.28 2.18
CA ILE A 210 -6.87 6.33 3.26
C ILE A 210 -8.10 5.62 3.83
N ILE A 211 -9.28 6.25 3.80
CA ILE A 211 -10.54 5.60 4.21
C ILE A 211 -10.79 4.35 3.36
N LYS A 212 -10.61 4.44 2.03
CA LYS A 212 -10.79 3.32 1.11
C LYS A 212 -9.74 2.23 1.30
N VAL A 213 -8.48 2.62 1.50
CA VAL A 213 -7.38 1.69 1.76
C VAL A 213 -7.62 0.91 3.06
N ILE A 214 -8.02 1.57 4.15
CA ILE A 214 -8.34 0.89 5.42
C ILE A 214 -9.59 0.01 5.29
N ALA A 215 -10.61 0.45 4.55
CA ALA A 215 -11.81 -0.37 4.33
C ALA A 215 -11.48 -1.69 3.59
N ALA A 216 -10.57 -1.65 2.61
CA ALA A 216 -10.07 -2.83 1.93
C ALA A 216 -9.21 -3.72 2.85
N THR A 217 -8.49 -3.15 3.83
CA THR A 217 -7.65 -3.90 4.78
C THR A 217 -8.47 -4.87 5.64
N PHE A 218 -9.74 -4.58 5.94
CA PHE A 218 -10.58 -5.52 6.69
C PHE A 218 -10.77 -6.85 5.96
N ILE A 219 -10.96 -6.82 4.63
CA ILE A 219 -11.06 -8.04 3.81
C ILE A 219 -9.70 -8.74 3.72
N HIS A 220 -8.63 -7.96 3.59
CA HIS A 220 -7.27 -8.50 3.52
C HIS A 220 -6.90 -9.31 4.77
N ILE A 221 -7.19 -8.78 5.97
CA ILE A 221 -6.95 -9.50 7.24
C ILE A 221 -7.68 -10.85 7.25
N PHE A 222 -8.90 -10.89 6.74
CA PHE A 222 -9.67 -12.14 6.64
C PHE A 222 -8.99 -13.13 5.69
N PHE A 223 -8.50 -12.67 4.51
CA PHE A 223 -7.78 -13.55 3.58
C PHE A 223 -6.42 -14.02 4.09
N VAL A 224 -5.71 -13.19 4.85
CA VAL A 224 -4.50 -13.62 5.57
C VAL A 224 -4.83 -14.72 6.57
N GLY A 225 -5.94 -14.59 7.31
CA GLY A 225 -6.42 -15.65 8.21
C GLY A 225 -6.71 -16.96 7.47
N ILE A 226 -7.40 -16.91 6.33
CA ILE A 226 -7.65 -18.10 5.50
C ILE A 226 -6.32 -18.72 5.02
N LEU A 227 -5.37 -17.91 4.54
CA LEU A 227 -4.07 -18.37 4.10
C LEU A 227 -3.34 -19.14 5.19
N LEU A 228 -3.34 -18.62 6.42
CA LEU A 228 -2.71 -19.28 7.57
C LEU A 228 -3.42 -20.59 7.95
N VAL A 229 -4.76 -20.62 7.93
CA VAL A 229 -5.52 -21.86 8.18
C VAL A 229 -5.19 -22.91 7.13
N VAL A 230 -5.17 -22.54 5.85
CA VAL A 230 -4.82 -23.47 4.76
C VAL A 230 -3.38 -23.95 4.91
N ALA A 231 -2.42 -23.08 5.29
CA ALA A 231 -1.04 -23.45 5.53
C ALA A 231 -0.94 -24.55 6.62
N VAL A 232 -1.64 -24.37 7.75
CA VAL A 232 -1.69 -25.36 8.82
C VAL A 232 -2.30 -26.70 8.37
N CYS A 233 -3.35 -26.66 7.54
CA CYS A 233 -3.97 -27.87 6.99
C CYS A 233 -3.01 -28.68 6.08
N TYR A 234 -2.05 -28.00 5.45
CA TYR A 234 -0.99 -28.64 4.65
C TYR A 234 0.29 -28.98 5.45
N GLY A 235 0.28 -28.79 6.77
CA GLY A 235 1.41 -29.10 7.64
C GLY A 235 2.40 -27.97 7.90
N TYR A 236 2.20 -26.78 7.28
CA TYR A 236 3.02 -25.60 7.53
C TYR A 236 2.51 -24.87 8.78
N THR A 237 3.03 -25.26 9.95
CA THR A 237 2.67 -24.61 11.23
C THR A 237 3.26 -23.20 11.30
N PRO A 238 2.53 -22.22 11.88
CA PRO A 238 3.05 -20.89 12.09
C PRO A 238 4.34 -20.90 12.91
N THR A 239 5.39 -20.33 12.36
CA THR A 239 6.69 -20.13 13.01
C THR A 239 6.86 -18.66 13.41
N VAL A 240 7.99 -18.32 14.03
CA VAL A 240 8.34 -16.91 14.33
C VAL A 240 8.42 -16.09 13.03
N TYR A 241 8.84 -16.72 11.94
CA TYR A 241 8.93 -16.08 10.61
C TYR A 241 7.55 -15.71 10.04
N THR A 242 6.49 -16.44 10.38
CA THR A 242 5.11 -16.14 9.92
C THR A 242 4.64 -14.75 10.37
N VAL A 243 5.18 -14.21 11.47
CA VAL A 243 4.88 -12.85 11.94
C VAL A 243 5.23 -11.79 10.88
N GLN A 244 6.17 -12.08 9.98
CA GLN A 244 6.56 -11.18 8.90
C GLN A 244 5.43 -10.90 7.89
N ILE A 245 4.39 -11.74 7.83
CA ILE A 245 3.18 -11.45 7.03
C ILE A 245 2.57 -10.12 7.47
N LEU A 246 2.58 -9.81 8.77
CA LEU A 246 2.11 -8.49 9.26
C LEU A 246 2.99 -7.35 8.74
N TYR A 247 4.32 -7.53 8.74
CA TYR A 247 5.26 -6.55 8.17
C TYR A 247 5.00 -6.31 6.69
N TYR A 248 4.89 -7.37 5.88
CA TYR A 248 4.63 -7.24 4.44
C TYR A 248 3.24 -6.68 4.14
N SER A 249 2.24 -6.97 4.98
CA SER A 249 0.91 -6.34 4.89
C SER A 249 0.98 -4.84 5.15
N ILE A 250 1.75 -4.40 6.15
CA ILE A 250 1.98 -2.98 6.44
C ILE A 250 2.71 -2.30 5.28
N CYS A 251 3.77 -2.92 4.74
CA CYS A 251 4.46 -2.46 3.53
C CYS A 251 3.48 -2.22 2.38
N LEU A 252 2.59 -3.18 2.16
CA LEU A 252 1.60 -3.13 1.08
C LEU A 252 0.58 -2.01 1.30
N VAL A 253 0.12 -1.77 2.54
CA VAL A 253 -0.75 -0.64 2.89
C VAL A 253 -0.08 0.69 2.53
N PHE A 254 1.19 0.88 2.90
CA PHE A 254 1.93 2.11 2.58
C PHE A 254 2.12 2.29 1.07
N PHE A 255 2.42 1.22 0.35
CA PHE A 255 2.60 1.26 -1.09
C PHE A 255 1.31 1.62 -1.82
N VAL A 256 0.19 0.96 -1.47
CA VAL A 256 -1.14 1.29 -2.03
C VAL A 256 -1.53 2.72 -1.70
N LEU A 257 -1.30 3.18 -0.47
CA LEU A 257 -1.62 4.54 -0.06
C LEU A 257 -0.83 5.58 -0.87
N ALA A 258 0.47 5.33 -1.09
CA ALA A 258 1.33 6.19 -1.91
C ALA A 258 0.77 6.35 -3.34
N LEU A 259 0.39 5.24 -3.97
CA LEU A 259 -0.21 5.25 -5.30
C LEU A 259 -1.60 5.89 -5.30
N SER A 260 -2.44 5.62 -4.28
CA SER A 260 -3.80 6.15 -4.18
C SER A 260 -3.83 7.67 -4.07
N TYR A 261 -2.87 8.32 -3.41
CA TYR A 261 -2.78 9.78 -3.41
C TYR A 261 -2.50 10.35 -4.80
N LEU A 262 -1.66 9.70 -5.58
CA LEU A 262 -1.38 10.11 -6.95
C LEU A 262 -2.59 9.90 -7.85
N THR A 263 -3.13 8.68 -7.86
CA THR A 263 -4.19 8.28 -8.79
C THR A 263 -5.52 8.95 -8.48
N SER A 264 -5.88 9.10 -7.20
CA SER A 264 -7.12 9.80 -6.80
C SER A 264 -7.11 11.28 -7.18
N ALA A 265 -5.94 11.94 -7.13
CA ALA A 265 -5.83 13.32 -7.55
C ALA A 265 -5.98 13.49 -9.07
N LEU A 266 -5.44 12.54 -9.83
CA LEU A 266 -5.47 12.59 -11.29
C LEU A 266 -6.84 12.19 -11.87
N VAL A 267 -7.54 11.21 -11.27
CA VAL A 267 -8.83 10.73 -11.78
C VAL A 267 -9.92 11.79 -11.75
N VAL A 268 -9.82 12.80 -10.88
CA VAL A 268 -10.74 13.94 -10.83
C VAL A 268 -10.74 14.70 -12.15
N PHE A 269 -9.57 14.83 -12.79
CA PHE A 269 -9.41 15.55 -14.06
C PHE A 269 -9.47 14.62 -15.28
N ILE A 270 -9.02 13.38 -15.12
CA ILE A 270 -8.94 12.38 -16.19
C ILE A 270 -9.73 11.15 -15.74
N ARG A 271 -11.04 11.12 -16.05
CA ARG A 271 -11.93 10.03 -15.61
C ARG A 271 -11.55 8.67 -16.18
N ASP A 272 -10.96 8.65 -17.38
CA ASP A 272 -10.51 7.42 -18.03
C ASP A 272 -9.34 6.74 -17.31
N LEU A 273 -8.68 7.44 -16.36
CA LEU A 273 -7.60 6.87 -15.57
C LEU A 273 -8.01 5.60 -14.82
N GLN A 274 -9.28 5.50 -14.41
CA GLN A 274 -9.78 4.29 -13.77
C GLN A 274 -9.70 3.07 -14.72
N GLN A 275 -10.01 3.27 -15.99
CA GLN A 275 -9.88 2.21 -17.00
C GLN A 275 -8.43 1.84 -17.24
N VAL A 276 -7.54 2.83 -17.31
CA VAL A 276 -6.09 2.61 -17.44
C VAL A 276 -5.55 1.79 -16.27
N ILE A 277 -5.97 2.10 -15.03
CA ILE A 277 -5.59 1.34 -13.85
C ILE A 277 -6.12 -0.09 -13.92
N SER A 278 -7.36 -0.30 -14.36
CA SER A 278 -7.93 -1.64 -14.52
C SER A 278 -7.12 -2.50 -15.50
N ILE A 279 -6.71 -1.92 -16.62
CA ILE A 279 -5.83 -2.59 -17.60
C ILE A 279 -4.45 -2.85 -17.00
N ALA A 280 -3.87 -1.86 -16.31
CA ALA A 280 -2.57 -2.01 -15.65
C ALA A 280 -2.58 -3.12 -14.59
N LEU A 281 -3.70 -3.28 -13.86
CA LEU A 281 -3.87 -4.39 -12.91
C LEU A 281 -3.95 -5.75 -13.61
N GLN A 282 -4.65 -5.86 -14.74
CA GLN A 282 -4.68 -7.10 -15.51
C GLN A 282 -3.28 -7.50 -16.01
N ILE A 283 -2.53 -6.56 -16.57
CA ILE A 283 -1.14 -6.79 -16.97
C ILE A 283 -0.27 -7.11 -15.75
N GLY A 284 -0.42 -6.34 -14.67
CA GLY A 284 0.35 -6.47 -13.44
C GLY A 284 0.20 -7.84 -12.78
N MET A 285 -0.97 -8.47 -12.86
CA MET A 285 -1.21 -9.81 -12.34
C MET A 285 -0.29 -10.87 -13.02
N TRP A 286 -0.10 -10.75 -14.32
CA TRP A 286 0.78 -11.65 -15.07
C TRP A 286 2.25 -11.24 -14.98
N ALA A 287 2.52 -9.93 -14.88
CA ALA A 287 3.87 -9.40 -14.72
C ALA A 287 4.43 -9.60 -13.30
N THR A 288 3.58 -9.87 -12.31
CA THR A 288 4.03 -10.24 -10.96
C THR A 288 4.13 -11.78 -10.90
N PRO A 289 5.23 -12.37 -10.38
CA PRO A 289 5.42 -13.82 -10.32
C PRO A 289 4.53 -14.47 -9.25
N ILE A 290 3.19 -14.38 -9.47
CA ILE A 290 2.17 -14.97 -8.59
C ILE A 290 1.99 -16.45 -8.92
N MET A 291 1.81 -16.78 -10.21
CA MET A 291 1.55 -18.13 -10.69
C MET A 291 2.81 -18.86 -11.14
N TRP A 292 3.91 -18.13 -11.31
CA TRP A 292 5.18 -18.63 -11.83
C TRP A 292 6.34 -18.15 -10.95
N ASN A 293 7.52 -18.74 -11.12
CA ASN A 293 8.70 -18.35 -10.35
C ASN A 293 9.66 -17.53 -11.23
N ILE A 294 10.21 -16.44 -10.69
CA ILE A 294 11.15 -15.59 -11.40
C ILE A 294 12.42 -16.34 -11.83
N LYS A 295 12.75 -17.47 -11.17
CA LYS A 295 13.87 -18.35 -11.52
C LYS A 295 13.67 -19.03 -12.89
N MET A 296 12.41 -19.18 -13.37
CA MET A 296 12.09 -19.77 -14.68
C MET A 296 12.48 -18.87 -15.86
N LEU A 297 12.77 -17.60 -15.61
CA LEU A 297 13.15 -16.68 -16.68
C LEU A 297 14.56 -16.99 -17.20
N PRO A 298 14.75 -17.08 -18.55
CA PRO A 298 16.00 -17.52 -19.15
C PRO A 298 17.14 -16.51 -19.03
N SER A 299 16.83 -15.23 -18.90
CA SER A 299 17.81 -14.14 -18.90
C SER A 299 17.83 -13.39 -17.58
N ASP A 300 19.01 -13.08 -17.05
CA ASP A 300 19.16 -12.29 -15.85
C ASP A 300 18.71 -10.84 -16.02
N ASN A 301 18.78 -10.30 -17.24
CA ASN A 301 18.20 -8.99 -17.55
C ASN A 301 16.68 -9.01 -17.39
N MET A 302 15.98 -10.06 -17.83
CA MET A 302 14.55 -10.21 -17.62
C MET A 302 14.24 -10.36 -16.12
N LYS A 303 14.98 -11.19 -15.39
CA LYS A 303 14.82 -11.31 -13.93
C LYS A 303 14.95 -9.94 -13.24
N THR A 304 15.92 -9.13 -13.65
CA THR A 304 16.13 -7.79 -13.11
C THR A 304 14.97 -6.86 -13.45
N LEU A 305 14.46 -6.89 -14.68
CA LEU A 305 13.32 -6.10 -15.11
C LEU A 305 12.06 -6.41 -14.28
N PHE A 306 11.75 -7.68 -14.09
CA PHE A 306 10.58 -8.07 -13.28
C PHE A 306 10.76 -7.73 -11.79
N LYS A 307 12.00 -7.76 -11.27
CA LYS A 307 12.31 -7.33 -9.90
C LYS A 307 12.15 -5.81 -9.67
N LEU A 308 12.05 -5.00 -10.73
CA LEU A 308 11.69 -3.58 -10.60
C LEU A 308 10.23 -3.36 -10.17
N ASN A 309 9.37 -4.36 -10.31
CA ASN A 309 8.02 -4.30 -9.78
C ASN A 309 8.04 -4.46 -8.25
N PRO A 310 7.64 -3.43 -7.46
CA PRO A 310 7.68 -3.50 -6.00
C PRO A 310 6.82 -4.62 -5.40
N LEU A 311 5.77 -5.05 -6.10
CA LEU A 311 4.91 -6.15 -5.65
C LEU A 311 5.63 -7.49 -5.59
N VAL A 312 6.70 -7.67 -6.37
CA VAL A 312 7.55 -8.88 -6.31
C VAL A 312 8.14 -9.05 -4.91
N TYR A 313 8.58 -7.94 -4.29
CA TYR A 313 9.07 -7.96 -2.91
C TYR A 313 8.00 -8.46 -1.93
N ILE A 314 6.77 -7.95 -2.06
CA ILE A 314 5.66 -8.34 -1.18
C ILE A 314 5.27 -9.80 -1.38
N VAL A 315 5.09 -10.23 -2.63
CA VAL A 315 4.69 -11.61 -2.97
C VAL A 315 5.74 -12.63 -2.48
N ASN A 316 7.02 -12.35 -2.73
CA ASN A 316 8.10 -13.20 -2.22
C ASN A 316 8.15 -13.18 -0.69
N GLY A 317 7.95 -12.01 -0.07
CA GLY A 317 7.91 -11.89 1.39
C GLY A 317 6.81 -12.73 2.06
N TYR A 318 5.63 -12.82 1.46
CA TYR A 318 4.58 -13.73 1.93
C TYR A 318 5.01 -15.19 1.83
N ARG A 319 5.74 -15.55 0.77
CA ARG A 319 6.27 -16.90 0.58
C ARG A 319 7.39 -17.22 1.57
N SER A 320 8.35 -16.31 1.72
CA SER A 320 9.43 -16.46 2.72
C SER A 320 8.88 -16.62 4.14
N ALA A 321 7.85 -15.85 4.49
CA ALA A 321 7.22 -15.93 5.81
C ALA A 321 6.53 -17.27 6.11
N ILE A 322 6.18 -18.06 5.08
CA ILE A 322 5.49 -19.36 5.25
C ILE A 322 6.45 -20.52 5.00
N PHE A 323 7.41 -20.39 4.06
CA PHE A 323 8.16 -21.52 3.52
C PHE A 323 9.68 -21.48 3.75
N GLU A 324 10.31 -20.27 3.79
CA GLU A 324 11.77 -20.16 3.67
C GLU A 324 12.50 -19.98 5.01
N GLU A 325 11.81 -19.60 6.08
CA GLU A 325 12.43 -19.30 7.38
C GLU A 325 13.54 -18.22 7.30
N GLU A 326 13.42 -17.28 6.35
CA GLU A 326 14.32 -16.16 6.17
C GLU A 326 13.67 -14.86 6.65
N TRP A 327 14.47 -13.95 7.24
CA TRP A 327 13.97 -12.66 7.69
C TRP A 327 13.99 -11.62 6.56
N PHE A 328 13.06 -10.64 6.61
CA PHE A 328 12.98 -9.57 5.60
C PHE A 328 14.26 -8.74 5.47
N TRP A 329 15.09 -8.64 6.50
CA TRP A 329 16.36 -7.93 6.45
C TRP A 329 17.47 -8.72 5.74
N GLU A 330 17.36 -10.01 5.58
CA GLU A 330 18.28 -10.82 4.79
C GLU A 330 18.16 -10.49 3.29
N HIS A 331 16.99 -10.05 2.86
CA HIS A 331 16.75 -9.52 1.50
C HIS A 331 17.02 -8.02 1.40
N PHE A 332 18.15 -7.55 1.91
CA PHE A 332 18.48 -6.14 2.10
C PHE A 332 18.24 -5.26 0.86
N TYR A 333 18.72 -5.65 -0.33
CA TYR A 333 18.55 -4.86 -1.56
C TYR A 333 17.08 -4.71 -1.97
N SER A 334 16.31 -5.77 -1.90
CA SER A 334 14.89 -5.76 -2.27
C SER A 334 14.06 -4.95 -1.29
N SER A 335 14.34 -5.08 0.01
CA SER A 335 13.70 -4.31 1.07
C SER A 335 13.99 -2.81 0.94
N THR A 336 15.25 -2.46 0.72
CA THR A 336 15.70 -1.09 0.52
C THR A 336 15.05 -0.45 -0.71
N TYR A 337 15.09 -1.16 -1.86
CA TYR A 337 14.46 -0.70 -3.10
C TYR A 337 12.97 -0.43 -2.90
N PHE A 338 12.25 -1.37 -2.27
CA PHE A 338 10.82 -1.24 -2.00
C PHE A 338 10.50 0.04 -1.20
N TRP A 339 11.22 0.27 -0.10
CA TRP A 339 10.96 1.43 0.76
C TRP A 339 11.32 2.75 0.08
N ILE A 340 12.45 2.84 -0.60
CA ILE A 340 12.82 4.06 -1.34
C ILE A 340 11.79 4.36 -2.42
N PHE A 341 11.37 3.34 -3.19
CA PHE A 341 10.35 3.49 -4.22
C PHE A 341 9.01 3.96 -3.62
N THR A 342 8.56 3.33 -2.54
CA THR A 342 7.30 3.66 -1.86
C THR A 342 7.31 5.08 -1.32
N ILE A 343 8.40 5.50 -0.66
CA ILE A 343 8.54 6.86 -0.13
C ILE A 343 8.58 7.88 -1.27
N SER A 344 9.31 7.60 -2.35
CA SER A 344 9.36 8.47 -3.53
C SER A 344 7.96 8.66 -4.14
N MET A 345 7.20 7.56 -4.30
CA MET A 345 5.82 7.60 -4.80
C MET A 345 4.90 8.36 -3.85
N PHE A 346 5.07 8.20 -2.54
CA PHE A 346 4.30 8.95 -1.55
C PHE A 346 4.59 10.46 -1.62
N CYS A 347 5.86 10.84 -1.75
CA CYS A 347 6.24 12.24 -1.93
C CYS A 347 5.62 12.83 -3.20
N ILE A 348 5.76 12.15 -4.34
CA ILE A 348 5.18 12.58 -5.62
C ILE A 348 3.65 12.68 -5.52
N GLY A 349 3.00 11.62 -5.03
CA GLY A 349 1.54 11.56 -4.89
C GLY A 349 1.00 12.68 -4.00
N THR A 350 1.64 12.92 -2.86
CA THR A 350 1.30 14.03 -1.94
C THR A 350 1.45 15.40 -2.59
N LEU A 351 2.52 15.62 -3.35
CA LEU A 351 2.76 16.89 -4.05
C LEU A 351 1.70 17.16 -5.12
N VAL A 352 1.40 16.15 -5.94
CA VAL A 352 0.37 16.24 -6.98
C VAL A 352 -1.00 16.47 -6.33
N PHE A 353 -1.35 15.69 -5.31
CA PHE A 353 -2.61 15.82 -4.59
C PHE A 353 -2.79 17.23 -4.03
N ARG A 354 -1.78 17.78 -3.35
CA ARG A 354 -1.86 19.12 -2.77
C ARG A 354 -1.89 20.25 -3.82
N ARG A 355 -1.19 20.07 -4.92
CA ARG A 355 -1.22 21.05 -6.03
C ARG A 355 -2.60 21.13 -6.67
N LEU A 356 -3.27 19.99 -6.82
CA LEU A 356 -4.56 19.88 -7.48
C LEU A 356 -5.76 20.09 -6.55
N ARG A 357 -5.55 19.98 -5.22
CA ARG A 357 -6.62 20.04 -4.21
C ARG A 357 -7.51 21.29 -4.31
N SER A 358 -6.95 22.46 -4.67
CA SER A 358 -7.72 23.70 -4.81
C SER A 358 -8.77 23.67 -5.92
N HIS A 359 -8.60 22.81 -6.92
CA HIS A 359 -9.46 22.69 -8.08
C HIS A 359 -10.45 21.52 -8.00
N PHE A 360 -10.36 20.65 -6.97
CA PHE A 360 -11.22 19.48 -6.88
C PHE A 360 -12.70 19.83 -6.78
N ALA A 361 -13.05 20.85 -6.00
CA ALA A 361 -14.44 21.26 -5.81
C ALA A 361 -15.09 21.84 -7.08
N ASP A 362 -14.27 22.42 -7.97
CA ASP A 362 -14.73 23.03 -9.21
C ASP A 362 -14.98 21.99 -10.31
N VAL A 363 -14.25 20.85 -10.27
CA VAL A 363 -14.31 19.81 -11.31
C VAL A 363 -15.27 18.69 -10.95
N LEU A 364 -15.39 18.33 -9.67
CA LEU A 364 -16.29 17.28 -9.18
C LEU A 364 -17.74 17.74 -9.05
#